data_1e7f8743dc9c52e06c256cfc0a61c4ae
#
_entry.id   1e7f8743dc9c52e06c256cfc0a61c4ae
#
_cell.length_a   1.000
_cell.length_b   1.000
_cell.length_c   1.000
_cell.angle_alpha   90.00
_cell.angle_beta   90.00
_cell.angle_gamma   90.00
#
_symmetry.space_group_name_H-M   'P 1'
#
loop_
_entity.id
_entity.type
_entity.pdbx_description
1 polymer ?
#
loop_
_entity_poly.entity_id
_entity_poly.type
_entity_poly.pdbx_seq_one_letter_code
_entity_poly.pdbx_strand_id
1 'polypeptide(L)'
;VAAIEDEQVTIEKNTERKFFVAPKLAAGDSFNWPLSGQIIKPFGLAERGVHNDGVDIAASFGSDIQTTAPGTVAYIGTGLKSFGTLILVKHDSGIISAYAHLSEVLVNEGDVLSSGQIIGRVGQTGRVGSPTLHFEIRQNRTPIDPASVIKS
;
A
#
# COMPACT_ATOMS: atom_id res chain seq x y z
N VAL A 1 -0.85 -6.03 -16.41
CA VAL A 1 -0.20 -6.46 -15.17
C VAL A 1 1.22 -5.93 -15.12
N ALA A 2 2.01 -6.27 -16.13
CA ALA A 2 3.37 -5.75 -16.20
C ALA A 2 3.38 -4.22 -16.29
N ALA A 3 2.36 -3.65 -16.91
CA ALA A 3 2.28 -2.20 -17.07
C ALA A 3 2.17 -1.48 -15.73
N ILE A 4 1.42 -2.03 -14.76
CA ILE A 4 1.28 -1.34 -13.47
C ILE A 4 2.58 -1.47 -12.66
N GLU A 5 3.28 -2.57 -12.77
CA GLU A 5 4.58 -2.69 -12.10
C GLU A 5 5.59 -1.74 -12.74
N ASP A 6 5.58 -1.64 -14.07
CA ASP A 6 6.42 -0.69 -14.78
C ASP A 6 6.09 0.73 -14.39
N GLU A 7 4.80 1.03 -14.23
CA GLU A 7 4.36 2.33 -13.80
C GLU A 7 4.89 2.65 -12.40
N GLN A 8 4.84 1.70 -11.49
CA GLN A 8 5.39 1.92 -10.15
C GLN A 8 6.89 2.15 -10.17
N VAL A 9 7.62 1.39 -10.98
CA VAL A 9 9.05 1.59 -11.13
C VAL A 9 9.33 2.98 -11.70
N THR A 10 8.56 3.40 -12.70
CA THR A 10 8.70 4.72 -13.30
C THR A 10 8.42 5.81 -12.28
N ILE A 11 7.39 5.64 -11.46
CA ILE A 11 7.06 6.58 -10.40
C ILE A 11 8.24 6.74 -9.45
N GLU A 12 8.84 5.63 -9.03
CA GLU A 12 9.97 5.68 -8.12
C GLU A 12 11.16 6.42 -8.74
N LYS A 13 11.45 6.14 -10.01
CA LYS A 13 12.56 6.78 -10.69
C LYS A 13 12.35 8.28 -10.87
N ASN A 14 11.11 8.69 -11.04
CA ASN A 14 10.77 10.09 -11.27
C ASN A 14 10.57 10.87 -9.98
N THR A 15 10.60 10.21 -8.85
CA THR A 15 10.35 10.87 -7.58
C THR A 15 11.53 11.73 -7.17
N GLU A 16 11.26 12.98 -6.86
CA GLU A 16 12.27 13.91 -6.36
C GLU A 16 12.35 13.82 -4.86
N ARG A 17 12.99 12.79 -4.38
CA ARG A 17 12.97 12.47 -2.95
C ARG A 17 13.68 13.51 -2.11
N LYS A 18 14.68 14.17 -2.67
CA LYS A 18 15.42 15.21 -1.94
C LYS A 18 14.57 16.41 -1.59
N PHE A 19 13.44 16.57 -2.27
CA PHE A 19 12.52 17.67 -1.99
C PHE A 19 11.27 17.20 -1.27
N PHE A 20 11.30 15.99 -0.76
CA PHE A 20 10.12 15.44 -0.13
C PHE A 20 9.71 16.30 1.07
N VAL A 21 8.44 16.62 1.11
CA VAL A 21 7.82 17.34 2.22
C VAL A 21 6.66 16.44 2.68
N ALA A 22 6.39 16.46 3.96
CA ALA A 22 5.25 15.71 4.47
C ALA A 22 4.00 16.12 3.70
N PRO A 23 3.17 15.15 3.30
CA PRO A 23 2.00 15.45 2.49
C PRO A 23 1.02 16.31 3.27
N LYS A 24 0.33 17.16 2.53
CA LYS A 24 -0.79 17.89 3.08
C LYS A 24 -2.04 17.11 2.73
N LEU A 25 -2.59 16.44 3.70
CA LEU A 25 -3.85 15.77 3.51
C LEU A 25 -4.96 16.80 3.56
N ALA A 26 -6.04 16.55 2.85
CA ALA A 26 -7.19 17.43 2.89
C ALA A 26 -7.77 17.45 4.30
N ALA A 27 -8.35 18.58 4.67
CA ALA A 27 -9.00 18.69 5.97
C ALA A 27 -10.05 17.59 6.10
N GLY A 28 -10.01 16.86 7.20
CA GLY A 28 -10.92 15.76 7.44
C GLY A 28 -10.43 14.42 6.91
N ASP A 29 -9.35 14.39 6.16
CA ASP A 29 -8.78 13.11 5.76
C ASP A 29 -8.28 12.39 6.99
N SER A 30 -8.62 11.12 7.09
CA SER A 30 -8.21 10.28 8.19
C SER A 30 -7.78 8.93 7.63
N PHE A 31 -6.54 8.57 7.89
CA PHE A 31 -5.96 7.32 7.42
C PHE A 31 -5.78 6.38 8.60
N ASN A 32 -6.16 5.12 8.39
CA ASN A 32 -6.07 4.09 9.42
C ASN A 32 -5.12 2.99 8.96
N TRP A 33 -4.54 2.27 9.91
CA TRP A 33 -3.78 1.08 9.57
C TRP A 33 -4.70 0.05 8.92
N PRO A 34 -4.25 -0.59 7.84
CA PRO A 34 -5.10 -1.57 7.13
C PRO A 34 -5.34 -2.84 7.92
N LEU A 35 -4.49 -3.12 8.92
CA LEU A 35 -4.70 -4.22 9.84
C LEU A 35 -3.79 -4.03 11.06
N SER A 36 -4.09 -4.77 12.11
CA SER A 36 -3.22 -4.81 13.29
C SER A 36 -2.17 -5.87 13.10
N GLY A 37 -0.91 -5.51 13.30
CA GLY A 37 0.19 -6.43 13.16
C GLY A 37 1.49 -5.73 13.47
N GLN A 38 2.56 -6.49 13.50
CA GLN A 38 3.88 -5.96 13.79
C GLN A 38 4.52 -5.50 12.48
N ILE A 39 5.04 -4.27 12.49
CA ILE A 39 5.82 -3.78 11.35
C ILE A 39 7.17 -4.46 11.43
N ILE A 40 7.47 -5.31 10.45
CA ILE A 40 8.73 -6.06 10.40
C ILE A 40 9.75 -5.41 9.48
N LYS A 41 9.29 -4.55 8.56
CA LYS A 41 10.18 -3.74 7.71
C LYS A 41 9.59 -2.34 7.63
N PRO A 42 10.23 -1.37 8.29
CA PRO A 42 9.72 0.00 8.26
C PRO A 42 9.99 0.68 6.93
N PHE A 43 9.33 1.80 6.73
CA PHE A 43 9.56 2.65 5.58
C PHE A 43 10.97 3.23 5.64
N GLY A 44 11.58 3.34 4.48
CA GLY A 44 12.85 4.02 4.34
C GLY A 44 14.00 3.07 4.12
N LEU A 45 15.18 3.55 4.42
CA LEU A 45 16.41 2.82 4.16
C LEU A 45 16.56 1.69 5.17
N ALA A 46 16.58 0.48 4.65
CA ALA A 46 16.78 -0.71 5.47
C ALA A 46 18.25 -1.09 5.48
N GLU A 47 18.56 -2.18 6.19
CA GLU A 47 19.90 -2.74 6.14
C GLU A 47 20.31 -3.00 4.70
N ARG A 48 21.59 -2.86 4.40
CA ARG A 48 22.17 -3.08 3.07
C ARG A 48 21.71 -2.06 2.04
N GLY A 49 21.17 -0.93 2.47
CA GLY A 49 20.84 0.16 1.55
C GLY A 49 19.58 -0.07 0.71
N VAL A 50 18.81 -1.11 0.99
CA VAL A 50 17.57 -1.34 0.27
C VAL A 50 16.49 -0.42 0.82
N HIS A 51 15.85 0.35 -0.06
CA HIS A 51 14.79 1.28 0.34
C HIS A 51 13.43 0.57 0.30
N ASN A 52 12.65 0.72 1.38
CA ASN A 52 11.29 0.22 1.43
C ASN A 52 10.34 1.40 1.22
N ASP A 53 9.56 1.36 0.14
CA ASP A 53 8.64 2.44 -0.20
C ASP A 53 7.32 2.39 0.57
N GLY A 54 7.19 1.45 1.45
CA GLY A 54 6.03 1.29 2.33
C GLY A 54 6.46 0.65 3.62
N VAL A 55 5.54 -0.08 4.25
CA VAL A 55 5.85 -0.87 5.45
C VAL A 55 5.41 -2.30 5.19
N ASP A 56 6.14 -3.24 5.78
CA ASP A 56 5.75 -4.64 5.75
C ASP A 56 5.23 -5.02 7.13
N ILE A 57 4.01 -5.53 7.16
CA ILE A 57 3.31 -5.86 8.39
C ILE A 57 3.11 -7.37 8.45
N ALA A 58 3.65 -8.01 9.48
CA ALA A 58 3.45 -9.44 9.70
C ALA A 58 2.04 -9.65 10.24
N ALA A 59 1.34 -10.64 9.71
CA ALA A 59 0.01 -10.98 10.16
C ALA A 59 -0.28 -12.44 9.81
N SER A 60 -1.31 -13.00 10.44
CA SER A 60 -1.70 -14.38 10.13
C SER A 60 -2.26 -14.46 8.72
N PHE A 61 -1.94 -15.54 8.03
CA PHE A 61 -2.50 -15.81 6.72
C PHE A 61 -4.02 -15.76 6.79
N GLY A 62 -4.63 -15.02 5.86
CA GLY A 62 -6.08 -14.89 5.82
C GLY A 62 -6.67 -13.79 6.69
N SER A 63 -5.84 -13.03 7.39
CA SER A 63 -6.34 -11.88 8.17
C SER A 63 -6.99 -10.86 7.26
N ASP A 64 -8.08 -10.24 7.73
CA ASP A 64 -8.78 -9.22 6.94
C ASP A 64 -7.93 -7.97 6.80
N ILE A 65 -7.96 -7.40 5.62
CA ILE A 65 -7.30 -6.13 5.31
C ILE A 65 -8.39 -5.13 5.00
N GLN A 66 -8.38 -3.99 5.70
CA GLN A 66 -9.32 -2.91 5.42
C GLN A 66 -8.63 -1.80 4.64
N THR A 67 -9.41 -1.06 3.87
CA THR A 67 -8.86 0.12 3.21
C THR A 67 -8.40 1.13 4.26
N THR A 68 -7.27 1.80 3.98
CA THR A 68 -6.74 2.79 4.92
C THR A 68 -7.63 4.01 5.06
N ALA A 69 -8.46 4.29 4.05
CA ALA A 69 -9.36 5.45 4.01
C ALA A 69 -10.41 5.20 2.92
N PRO A 70 -11.52 5.98 2.90
CA PRO A 70 -12.46 5.90 1.79
C PRO A 70 -11.76 6.19 0.46
N GLY A 71 -12.22 5.56 -0.60
CA GLY A 71 -11.63 5.76 -1.91
C GLY A 71 -12.28 4.88 -2.96
N THR A 72 -11.64 4.75 -4.10
CA THR A 72 -12.11 3.95 -5.21
C THR A 72 -11.02 2.96 -5.61
N VAL A 73 -11.39 1.71 -5.81
CA VAL A 73 -10.42 0.69 -6.26
C VAL A 73 -9.98 1.03 -7.66
N ALA A 74 -8.72 1.39 -7.82
CA ALA A 74 -8.18 1.85 -9.10
C ALA A 74 -7.60 0.71 -9.92
N TYR A 75 -7.10 -0.35 -9.27
CA TYR A 75 -6.44 -1.43 -9.98
C TYR A 75 -6.34 -2.67 -9.10
N ILE A 76 -6.53 -3.83 -9.71
CA ILE A 76 -6.28 -5.12 -9.08
C ILE A 76 -5.39 -5.92 -10.02
N GLY A 77 -4.26 -6.38 -9.52
CA GLY A 77 -3.33 -7.20 -10.28
C GLY A 77 -3.06 -8.51 -9.57
N THR A 78 -2.88 -9.58 -10.34
CA THR A 78 -2.54 -10.89 -9.81
C THR A 78 -1.33 -11.42 -10.55
N GLY A 79 -0.58 -12.31 -9.89
CA GLY A 79 0.59 -12.92 -10.52
C GLY A 79 1.73 -11.96 -10.77
N LEU A 80 1.75 -10.81 -10.10
CA LEU A 80 2.86 -9.88 -10.22
C LEU A 80 4.10 -10.47 -9.58
N LYS A 81 5.23 -10.28 -10.22
CA LYS A 81 6.45 -10.96 -9.82
C LYS A 81 6.87 -10.62 -8.39
N SER A 82 6.87 -9.34 -8.05
CA SER A 82 7.30 -8.89 -6.72
C SER A 82 6.14 -8.82 -5.74
N PHE A 83 5.01 -8.25 -6.16
CA PHE A 83 3.89 -7.95 -5.27
C PHE A 83 2.87 -9.07 -5.15
N GLY A 84 2.89 -10.04 -6.08
CA GLY A 84 1.90 -11.10 -6.09
C GLY A 84 0.54 -10.57 -6.47
N THR A 85 -0.38 -10.57 -5.52
CA THR A 85 -1.72 -10.00 -5.70
C THR A 85 -1.75 -8.64 -5.03
N LEU A 86 -2.15 -7.63 -5.78
CA LEU A 86 -2.04 -6.22 -5.43
C LEU A 86 -3.36 -5.50 -5.64
N ILE A 87 -3.73 -4.64 -4.69
CA ILE A 87 -4.85 -3.71 -4.84
C ILE A 87 -4.30 -2.30 -4.73
N LEU A 88 -4.70 -1.42 -5.65
CA LEU A 88 -4.44 0.02 -5.55
C LEU A 88 -5.78 0.73 -5.31
N VAL A 89 -5.80 1.62 -4.33
CA VAL A 89 -6.98 2.42 -3.99
C VAL A 89 -6.62 3.88 -4.17
N LYS A 90 -7.47 4.61 -4.90
CA LYS A 90 -7.30 6.03 -5.12
C LYS A 90 -8.13 6.81 -4.12
N HIS A 91 -7.48 7.74 -3.44
CA HIS A 91 -8.12 8.63 -2.48
C HIS A 91 -8.09 10.05 -3.02
N ASP A 92 -8.57 11.00 -2.23
CA ASP A 92 -8.51 12.41 -2.62
C ASP A 92 -7.09 12.94 -2.56
N SER A 93 -6.88 14.12 -3.16
CA SER A 93 -5.63 14.88 -3.07
C SER A 93 -4.42 14.15 -3.67
N GLY A 94 -4.65 13.30 -4.67
CA GLY A 94 -3.57 12.60 -5.33
C GLY A 94 -2.97 11.46 -4.54
N ILE A 95 -3.65 11.00 -3.51
CA ILE A 95 -3.14 9.93 -2.66
C ILE A 95 -3.61 8.57 -3.20
N ILE A 96 -2.68 7.63 -3.24
CA ILE A 96 -2.95 6.24 -3.61
C ILE A 96 -2.39 5.35 -2.51
N SER A 97 -3.16 4.35 -2.10
CA SER A 97 -2.67 3.31 -1.20
C SER A 97 -2.53 1.99 -1.94
N ALA A 98 -1.59 1.18 -1.52
CA ALA A 98 -1.29 -0.10 -2.16
C ALA A 98 -1.22 -1.21 -1.11
N TYR A 99 -1.75 -2.37 -1.47
CA TYR A 99 -1.84 -3.53 -0.58
C TYR A 99 -1.36 -4.75 -1.37
N ALA A 100 -0.24 -5.33 -0.95
CA ALA A 100 0.40 -6.39 -1.72
C ALA A 100 0.55 -7.69 -0.94
N HIS A 101 0.83 -8.75 -1.67
CA HIS A 101 1.02 -10.12 -1.18
C HIS A 101 -0.28 -10.77 -0.69
N LEU A 102 -1.41 -10.31 -1.21
CA LEU A 102 -2.72 -10.80 -0.78
C LEU A 102 -2.96 -12.25 -1.19
N SER A 103 -3.72 -12.96 -0.35
CA SER A 103 -4.21 -14.30 -0.70
C SER A 103 -5.57 -14.23 -1.39
N GLU A 104 -6.35 -13.17 -1.12
CA GLU A 104 -7.70 -13.05 -1.62
C GLU A 104 -8.07 -11.59 -1.79
N VAL A 105 -8.80 -11.29 -2.86
CA VAL A 105 -9.34 -9.96 -3.15
C VAL A 105 -10.84 -10.02 -3.01
N LEU A 106 -11.42 -9.11 -2.24
CA LEU A 106 -12.86 -9.12 -1.93
C LEU A 106 -13.62 -7.94 -2.57
N VAL A 107 -12.97 -7.22 -3.46
CA VAL A 107 -13.56 -6.06 -4.15
C VAL A 107 -13.23 -6.13 -5.63
N ASN A 108 -13.84 -5.25 -6.42
CA ASN A 108 -13.60 -5.15 -7.85
C ASN A 108 -13.09 -3.75 -8.20
N GLU A 109 -12.39 -3.66 -9.33
CA GLU A 109 -11.98 -2.36 -9.85
C GLU A 109 -13.21 -1.49 -10.04
N GLY A 110 -13.10 -0.23 -9.64
CA GLY A 110 -14.19 0.73 -9.72
C GLY A 110 -15.07 0.79 -8.49
N ASP A 111 -14.95 -0.15 -7.57
CA ASP A 111 -15.75 -0.13 -6.35
C ASP A 111 -15.40 1.10 -5.51
N VAL A 112 -16.44 1.75 -4.98
CA VAL A 112 -16.29 2.85 -4.04
C VAL A 112 -16.26 2.27 -2.63
N LEU A 113 -15.23 2.62 -1.89
CA LEU A 113 -14.98 2.03 -0.58
C LEU A 113 -15.32 3.00 0.54
N SER A 114 -15.99 2.49 1.56
CA SER A 114 -16.25 3.23 2.79
C SER A 114 -15.09 3.06 3.76
N SER A 115 -15.01 3.94 4.75
CA SER A 115 -14.00 3.84 5.80
C SER A 115 -14.07 2.48 6.48
N GLY A 116 -12.92 1.82 6.60
CA GLY A 116 -12.83 0.53 7.27
C GLY A 116 -13.35 -0.66 6.50
N GLN A 117 -13.73 -0.48 5.25
CA GLN A 117 -14.26 -1.59 4.45
C GLN A 117 -13.16 -2.64 4.19
N ILE A 118 -13.52 -3.89 4.37
CA ILE A 118 -12.60 -5.00 4.10
C ILE A 118 -12.43 -5.16 2.60
N ILE A 119 -11.18 -5.22 2.13
CA ILE A 119 -10.89 -5.27 0.71
C ILE A 119 -10.18 -6.56 0.29
N GLY A 120 -9.58 -7.28 1.22
CA GLY A 120 -8.86 -8.50 0.91
C GLY A 120 -8.33 -9.18 2.14
N ARG A 121 -7.47 -10.17 1.94
CA ARG A 121 -6.89 -10.95 3.03
C ARG A 121 -5.41 -11.15 2.84
N VAL A 122 -4.71 -11.18 3.97
CA VAL A 122 -3.26 -11.37 4.01
C VAL A 122 -2.88 -12.70 3.38
N GLY A 123 -1.83 -12.67 2.60
CA GLY A 123 -1.30 -13.85 1.98
C GLY A 123 0.21 -13.87 1.99
N GLN A 124 0.75 -14.62 1.04
CA GLN A 124 2.18 -14.81 0.90
C GLN A 124 2.55 -14.86 -0.58
N THR A 125 1.75 -14.17 -1.42
CA THR A 125 1.98 -14.14 -2.86
C THR A 125 3.09 -13.16 -3.20
N GLY A 126 3.80 -13.42 -4.28
CA GLY A 126 4.93 -12.58 -4.68
C GLY A 126 6.19 -12.91 -3.90
N ARG A 127 7.06 -11.92 -3.78
CA ARG A 127 8.36 -12.10 -3.13
C ARG A 127 8.30 -11.80 -1.65
N VAL A 128 7.78 -12.74 -0.90
CA VAL A 128 7.72 -12.61 0.54
C VAL A 128 7.84 -14.00 1.15
N GLY A 129 8.58 -14.12 2.25
CA GLY A 129 8.91 -15.41 2.84
C GLY A 129 7.93 -15.90 3.88
N SER A 130 6.98 -15.08 4.29
CA SER A 130 5.98 -15.42 5.30
C SER A 130 4.75 -14.55 5.09
N PRO A 131 3.61 -14.89 5.73
CA PRO A 131 2.40 -14.07 5.56
C PRO A 131 2.66 -12.63 5.99
N THR A 132 2.46 -11.72 5.06
CA THR A 132 2.86 -10.31 5.22
C THR A 132 1.95 -9.45 4.36
N LEU A 133 1.61 -8.27 4.88
CA LEU A 133 1.01 -7.22 4.06
C LEU A 133 2.08 -6.17 3.79
N HIS A 134 2.37 -5.92 2.52
CA HIS A 134 3.15 -4.76 2.13
C HIS A 134 2.17 -3.64 1.82
N PHE A 135 2.30 -2.53 2.54
CA PHE A 135 1.36 -1.43 2.50
C PHE A 135 2.09 -0.14 2.16
N GLU A 136 1.60 0.56 1.13
CA GLU A 136 2.20 1.84 0.70
C GLU A 136 1.16 2.94 0.68
N ILE A 137 1.62 4.15 0.96
CA ILE A 137 0.87 5.37 0.71
C ILE A 137 1.75 6.24 -0.17
N ARG A 138 1.20 6.75 -1.27
CA ARG A 138 1.90 7.65 -2.16
C ARG A 138 1.05 8.90 -2.38
N GLN A 139 1.71 10.05 -2.43
CA GLN A 139 1.05 11.29 -2.82
C GLN A 139 1.75 11.83 -4.04
N ASN A 140 1.00 12.05 -5.13
CA ASN A 140 1.55 12.56 -6.38
C ASN A 140 2.80 11.76 -6.78
N ARG A 141 2.70 10.42 -6.69
CA ARG A 141 3.75 9.45 -7.05
C ARG A 141 4.92 9.36 -6.07
N THR A 142 4.91 10.14 -5.01
CA THR A 142 5.98 10.10 -4.01
C THR A 142 5.58 9.16 -2.88
N PRO A 143 6.38 8.14 -2.57
CA PRO A 143 6.12 7.29 -1.41
C PRO A 143 6.20 8.10 -0.13
N ILE A 144 5.32 7.80 0.80
CA ILE A 144 5.22 8.47 2.08
C ILE A 144 5.32 7.43 3.17
N ASP A 145 6.02 7.76 4.26
CA ASP A 145 6.03 6.88 5.42
C ASP A 145 4.61 6.80 6.01
N PRO A 146 3.96 5.62 5.94
CA PRO A 146 2.60 5.50 6.46
C PRO A 146 2.50 5.90 7.93
N ALA A 147 3.54 5.64 8.72
CA ALA A 147 3.51 5.98 10.14
C ALA A 147 3.47 7.50 10.37
N SER A 148 3.87 8.30 9.37
CA SER A 148 3.85 9.76 9.51
C SER A 148 2.48 10.37 9.27
N VAL A 149 1.56 9.63 8.66
CA VAL A 149 0.23 10.15 8.33
C VAL A 149 -0.91 9.40 9.00
N ILE A 150 -0.64 8.22 9.53
CA ILE A 150 -1.65 7.43 10.23
C ILE A 150 -1.53 7.68 11.72
N LYS A 151 -2.65 8.03 12.32
CA LYS A 151 -2.71 8.17 13.78
C LYS A 151 -3.02 6.82 14.39
N SER A 152 -2.26 6.47 15.39
CA SER A 152 -2.49 5.21 16.11
C SER A 152 -3.56 5.36 17.15
#